data_99b7ae801f3947f09b1dfe72971f7168
#
_entry.id   99b7ae801f3947f09b1dfe72971f7168
#
_cell.length_a   1.000
_cell.length_b   1.000
_cell.length_c   1.000
_cell.angle_alpha   90.00
_cell.angle_beta   90.00
_cell.angle_gamma   90.00
#
_symmetry.space_group_name_H-M   'P 1'
#
loop_
_entity.id
_entity.type
_entity.pdbx_description
1 polymer ?
#
loop_
_entity_poly.entity_id
_entity_poly.type
_entity_poly.pdbx_seq_one_letter_code
_entity_poly.pdbx_strand_id
1 'polypeptide(L)'
;FDSESLEDLAKSIKRYGVIQPIIVNKKDNYYMIVAGERRWRASKIAGLTEIPCIVRDNDERKNREIALIENIQREDLNPIEKARGFKQLLDEYELTQQELADMVGISRSALANTVRLLNLDPRIMKLAEEGKLLECHCRSLMAIDDVEKQYKAALRIIENGDTVRDIERKVKNTREARSKKDNKYEAIY
;
A
#
# COMPACT_ATOMS: atom_id res chain seq x y z
N PHE A 1 7.51 4.96 40.26
CA PHE A 1 8.31 3.72 40.33
C PHE A 1 8.78 3.58 41.73
N ASP A 2 8.51 2.41 42.35
CA ASP A 2 8.86 2.08 43.71
C ASP A 2 10.39 2.04 43.83
N SER A 3 11.00 2.96 44.57
CA SER A 3 12.45 3.12 44.67
C SER A 3 13.11 1.90 45.28
N GLU A 4 12.46 1.29 46.30
CA GLU A 4 12.96 0.10 46.99
C GLU A 4 13.06 -1.11 46.08
N SER A 5 12.08 -1.32 45.24
CA SER A 5 12.06 -2.39 44.20
C SER A 5 13.13 -2.19 43.09
N LEU A 6 13.58 -0.96 42.83
CA LEU A 6 14.64 -0.66 41.87
C LEU A 6 16.03 -0.90 42.47
N GLU A 7 16.21 -0.61 43.78
CA GLU A 7 17.45 -0.88 44.52
C GLU A 7 17.71 -2.38 44.67
N ASP A 8 16.69 -3.18 44.94
CA ASP A 8 16.82 -4.63 44.98
C ASP A 8 17.18 -5.24 43.65
N LEU A 9 16.59 -4.72 42.59
CA LEU A 9 16.99 -5.09 41.24
C LEU A 9 18.47 -4.70 40.92
N ALA A 10 18.91 -3.53 41.42
CA ALA A 10 20.29 -3.09 41.27
C ALA A 10 21.29 -4.01 42.02
N LYS A 11 20.97 -4.45 43.25
CA LYS A 11 21.75 -5.42 44.01
C LYS A 11 21.88 -6.76 43.24
N SER A 12 20.77 -7.25 42.69
CA SER A 12 20.73 -8.44 41.90
C SER A 12 21.61 -8.31 40.64
N ILE A 13 21.46 -7.20 39.91
CA ILE A 13 22.27 -6.92 38.70
C ILE A 13 23.74 -6.76 39.04
N LYS A 14 24.09 -6.17 40.17
CA LYS A 14 25.48 -6.06 40.59
C LYS A 14 26.12 -7.42 40.85
N ARG A 15 25.33 -8.41 41.34
CA ARG A 15 25.80 -9.76 41.67
C ARG A 15 25.84 -10.69 40.45
N TYR A 16 24.84 -10.63 39.60
CA TYR A 16 24.65 -11.63 38.52
C TYR A 16 24.71 -11.05 37.13
N GLY A 17 24.86 -9.73 36.99
CA GLY A 17 24.74 -9.04 35.72
C GLY A 17 23.26 -8.91 35.25
N VAL A 18 23.08 -8.37 34.06
CA VAL A 18 21.79 -8.31 33.42
C VAL A 18 21.51 -9.60 32.66
N ILE A 19 20.70 -10.49 33.26
CA ILE A 19 20.39 -11.83 32.70
C ILE A 19 19.53 -11.70 31.41
N GLN A 20 18.52 -10.83 31.45
CA GLN A 20 17.69 -10.53 30.25
C GLN A 20 18.14 -9.24 29.60
N PRO A 21 18.63 -9.28 28.36
CA PRO A 21 19.02 -8.06 27.64
C PRO A 21 17.89 -7.05 27.51
N ILE A 22 18.24 -5.78 27.45
CA ILE A 22 17.28 -4.71 27.09
C ILE A 22 17.10 -4.68 25.57
N ILE A 23 16.00 -4.11 25.10
CA ILE A 23 15.75 -3.94 23.68
C ILE A 23 15.95 -2.46 23.34
N VAL A 24 16.78 -2.19 22.34
CA VAL A 24 17.10 -0.84 21.88
C VAL A 24 16.95 -0.72 20.38
N ASN A 25 16.56 0.47 19.92
CA ASN A 25 16.61 0.84 18.52
C ASN A 25 17.87 1.67 18.27
N LYS A 26 18.61 1.33 17.24
CA LYS A 26 19.72 2.14 16.78
C LYS A 26 19.21 3.41 16.12
N LYS A 27 19.72 4.55 16.53
CA LYS A 27 19.62 5.86 15.86
C LYS A 27 21.04 6.27 15.47
N ASP A 28 21.17 7.27 14.64
CA ASP A 28 22.47 7.64 14.02
C ASP A 28 23.66 7.60 14.98
N ASN A 29 23.56 8.28 16.13
CA ASN A 29 24.64 8.40 17.12
C ASN A 29 24.28 7.90 18.53
N TYR A 30 23.12 7.27 18.74
CA TYR A 30 22.70 6.76 20.05
C TYR A 30 21.74 5.57 19.91
N TYR A 31 21.47 4.93 21.04
CA TYR A 31 20.48 3.86 21.15
C TYR A 31 19.31 4.31 21.99
N MET A 32 18.10 4.16 21.47
CA MET A 32 16.86 4.46 22.17
C MET A 32 16.29 3.18 22.79
N ILE A 33 16.03 3.20 24.10
CA ILE A 33 15.46 2.05 24.80
C ILE A 33 13.99 1.87 24.37
N VAL A 34 13.67 0.68 23.88
CA VAL A 34 12.30 0.26 23.53
C VAL A 34 11.65 -0.52 24.68
N ALA A 35 12.43 -1.41 25.29
CA ALA A 35 11.97 -2.19 26.44
C ALA A 35 13.13 -2.48 27.39
N GLY A 36 12.82 -2.53 28.70
CA GLY A 36 13.80 -2.83 29.74
C GLY A 36 14.29 -1.60 30.51
N GLU A 37 13.56 -0.47 30.50
CA GLU A 37 13.90 0.79 31.20
C GLU A 37 14.31 0.56 32.67
N ARG A 38 13.57 -0.29 33.42
CA ARG A 38 13.91 -0.63 34.82
C ARG A 38 15.28 -1.28 34.94
N ARG A 39 15.61 -2.20 34.04
CA ARG A 39 16.91 -2.88 34.02
C ARG A 39 18.05 -1.91 33.73
N TRP A 40 17.84 -1.00 32.78
CA TRP A 40 18.81 0.05 32.46
C TRP A 40 19.05 0.98 33.68
N ARG A 41 18.00 1.45 34.35
CA ARG A 41 18.12 2.30 35.55
C ARG A 41 18.82 1.56 36.68
N ALA A 42 18.43 0.32 36.95
CA ALA A 42 19.06 -0.49 37.98
C ALA A 42 20.52 -0.80 37.66
N SER A 43 20.88 -0.98 36.41
CA SER A 43 22.28 -1.15 35.96
C SER A 43 23.13 0.09 36.22
N LYS A 44 22.56 1.29 36.01
CA LYS A 44 23.21 2.55 36.37
C LYS A 44 23.46 2.66 37.87
N ILE A 45 22.48 2.31 38.69
CA ILE A 45 22.62 2.30 40.16
C ILE A 45 23.66 1.27 40.57
N ALA A 46 23.72 0.11 39.89
CA ALA A 46 24.72 -0.95 40.14
C ALA A 46 26.13 -0.56 39.66
N GLY A 47 26.31 0.57 38.94
CA GLY A 47 27.59 1.06 38.46
C GLY A 47 28.12 0.34 37.22
N LEU A 48 27.27 -0.35 36.45
CA LEU A 48 27.71 -1.02 35.23
C LEU A 48 27.90 0.02 34.09
N THR A 49 29.02 -0.11 33.39
CA THR A 49 29.37 0.72 32.21
C THR A 49 28.80 0.14 30.92
N GLU A 50 28.56 -1.16 30.86
CA GLU A 50 28.03 -1.87 29.73
C GLU A 50 26.97 -2.88 30.16
N ILE A 51 25.93 -3.02 29.34
CA ILE A 51 24.85 -3.98 29.58
C ILE A 51 24.48 -4.69 28.26
N PRO A 52 24.09 -5.97 28.32
CA PRO A 52 23.65 -6.68 27.15
C PRO A 52 22.37 -6.07 26.58
N CYS A 53 22.36 -5.82 25.26
CA CYS A 53 21.18 -5.33 24.56
C CYS A 53 20.94 -6.10 23.26
N ILE A 54 19.68 -6.18 22.89
CA ILE A 54 19.26 -6.62 21.56
C ILE A 54 18.98 -5.35 20.76
N VAL A 55 19.80 -5.11 19.75
CA VAL A 55 19.58 -3.99 18.81
C VAL A 55 18.51 -4.42 17.82
N ARG A 56 17.38 -3.71 17.81
CA ARG A 56 16.43 -3.77 16.70
C ARG A 56 16.85 -2.72 15.70
N ASP A 57 17.15 -3.15 14.48
CA ASP A 57 17.19 -2.23 13.36
C ASP A 57 15.77 -1.77 13.10
N ASN A 58 15.47 -0.58 13.62
CA ASN A 58 14.22 0.09 13.28
C ASN A 58 14.45 0.77 11.94
N ASP A 59 14.38 -0.01 10.89
CA ASP A 59 14.25 0.54 9.56
C ASP A 59 12.86 1.20 9.49
N GLU A 60 12.82 2.51 9.84
CA GLU A 60 11.58 3.31 9.83
C GLU A 60 10.94 3.28 8.44
N ARG A 61 11.76 3.09 7.40
CA ARG A 61 11.32 2.90 6.03
C ARG A 61 10.57 1.58 5.89
N LYS A 62 11.14 0.49 6.39
CA LYS A 62 10.54 -0.84 6.34
C LYS A 62 9.27 -0.96 7.19
N ASN A 63 9.25 -0.32 8.36
CA ASN A 63 8.04 -0.31 9.20
C ASN A 63 6.92 0.50 8.54
N ARG A 64 7.22 1.63 7.88
CA ARG A 64 6.24 2.41 7.11
C ARG A 64 5.73 1.63 5.90
N GLU A 65 6.62 0.93 5.20
CA GLU A 65 6.29 0.05 4.09
C GLU A 65 5.29 -1.04 4.53
N ILE A 66 5.59 -1.76 5.61
CA ILE A 66 4.71 -2.80 6.17
C ILE A 66 3.35 -2.21 6.56
N ALA A 67 3.33 -1.07 7.25
CA ALA A 67 2.10 -0.42 7.65
C ALA A 67 1.26 0.04 6.45
N LEU A 68 1.90 0.51 5.37
CA LEU A 68 1.21 0.91 4.15
C LEU A 68 0.64 -0.31 3.41
N ILE A 69 1.39 -1.41 3.36
CA ILE A 69 0.90 -2.68 2.78
C ILE A 69 -0.32 -3.19 3.56
N GLU A 70 -0.24 -3.21 4.90
CA GLU A 70 -1.37 -3.61 5.76
C GLU A 70 -2.61 -2.76 5.48
N ASN A 71 -2.43 -1.44 5.40
CA ASN A 71 -3.54 -0.54 5.10
C ASN A 71 -4.16 -0.78 3.72
N ILE A 72 -3.35 -1.11 2.70
CA ILE A 72 -3.84 -1.41 1.34
C ILE A 72 -4.55 -2.79 1.28
N GLN A 73 -4.23 -3.72 2.18
CA GLN A 73 -4.89 -5.03 2.27
C GLN A 73 -6.24 -4.99 2.97
N ARG A 74 -6.68 -3.83 3.47
CA ARG A 74 -8.02 -3.69 4.06
C ARG A 74 -9.10 -3.93 3.00
N GLU A 75 -10.13 -4.65 3.41
CA GLU A 75 -11.24 -5.05 2.52
C GLU A 75 -12.18 -3.89 2.15
N ASP A 76 -12.15 -2.80 2.90
CA ASP A 76 -13.04 -1.65 2.77
C ASP A 76 -12.53 -0.54 1.82
N LEU A 77 -11.33 -0.70 1.23
CA LEU A 77 -10.79 0.28 0.30
C LEU A 77 -11.53 0.29 -1.04
N ASN A 78 -11.86 1.49 -1.51
CA ASN A 78 -12.36 1.64 -2.87
C ASN A 78 -11.25 1.41 -3.93
N PRO A 79 -11.61 1.13 -5.21
CA PRO A 79 -10.63 0.81 -6.25
C PRO A 79 -9.59 1.91 -6.49
N ILE A 80 -9.96 3.18 -6.32
CA ILE A 80 -9.07 4.32 -6.56
C ILE A 80 -8.10 4.51 -5.38
N GLU A 81 -8.56 4.34 -4.15
CA GLU A 81 -7.69 4.34 -2.96
C GLU A 81 -6.63 3.25 -3.05
N LYS A 82 -7.05 2.03 -3.42
CA LYS A 82 -6.13 0.91 -3.63
C LYS A 82 -5.10 1.21 -4.71
N ALA A 83 -5.53 1.81 -5.82
CA ALA A 83 -4.64 2.21 -6.91
C ALA A 83 -3.62 3.26 -6.47
N ARG A 84 -4.05 4.27 -5.68
CA ARG A 84 -3.16 5.30 -5.11
C ARG A 84 -2.14 4.68 -4.14
N GLY A 85 -2.58 3.77 -3.26
CA GLY A 85 -1.69 3.08 -2.34
C GLY A 85 -0.61 2.27 -3.07
N PHE A 86 -0.98 1.52 -4.12
CA PHE A 86 0.00 0.81 -4.95
C PHE A 86 0.96 1.77 -5.66
N LYS A 87 0.45 2.87 -6.22
CA LYS A 87 1.29 3.88 -6.87
C LYS A 87 2.27 4.50 -5.89
N GLN A 88 1.81 4.83 -4.68
CA GLN A 88 2.65 5.38 -3.62
C GLN A 88 3.77 4.40 -3.23
N LEU A 89 3.46 3.11 -3.04
CA LEU A 89 4.49 2.10 -2.74
C LEU A 89 5.54 1.98 -3.86
N LEU A 90 5.11 1.96 -5.12
CA LEU A 90 6.02 1.89 -6.27
C LEU A 90 6.97 3.10 -6.30
N ASP A 91 6.44 4.31 -6.05
CA ASP A 91 7.21 5.55 -6.15
C ASP A 91 8.11 5.80 -4.93
N GLU A 92 7.62 5.58 -3.69
CA GLU A 92 8.39 5.87 -2.46
C GLU A 92 9.47 4.83 -2.17
N TYR A 93 9.22 3.56 -2.55
CA TYR A 93 10.15 2.46 -2.26
C TYR A 93 10.92 1.99 -3.48
N GLU A 94 10.71 2.63 -4.64
CA GLU A 94 11.38 2.30 -5.91
C GLU A 94 11.18 0.82 -6.31
N LEU A 95 10.01 0.26 -5.96
CA LEU A 95 9.69 -1.14 -6.24
C LEU A 95 9.27 -1.33 -7.70
N THR A 96 9.64 -2.47 -8.25
CA THR A 96 9.04 -2.92 -9.51
C THR A 96 7.62 -3.42 -9.29
N GLN A 97 6.80 -3.40 -10.33
CA GLN A 97 5.43 -3.96 -10.24
C GLN A 97 5.42 -5.45 -9.89
N GLN A 98 6.48 -6.20 -10.23
CA GLN A 98 6.59 -7.60 -9.87
C GLN A 98 6.84 -7.77 -8.38
N GLU A 99 7.82 -7.07 -7.82
CA GLU A 99 8.14 -7.12 -6.39
C GLU A 99 6.93 -6.76 -5.53
N LEU A 100 6.25 -5.64 -5.86
CA LEU A 100 5.05 -5.24 -5.11
C LEU A 100 3.93 -6.28 -5.25
N ALA A 101 3.72 -6.85 -6.44
CA ALA A 101 2.70 -7.88 -6.66
C ALA A 101 2.96 -9.13 -5.80
N ASP A 102 4.21 -9.57 -5.73
CA ASP A 102 4.64 -10.70 -4.89
C ASP A 102 4.45 -10.40 -3.39
N MET A 103 4.77 -9.17 -2.94
CA MET A 103 4.61 -8.73 -1.56
C MET A 103 3.13 -8.69 -1.11
N VAL A 104 2.21 -8.27 -1.99
CA VAL A 104 0.78 -8.18 -1.66
C VAL A 104 -0.02 -9.43 -2.05
N GLY A 105 0.64 -10.45 -2.65
CA GLY A 105 0.03 -11.73 -2.97
C GLY A 105 -0.94 -11.70 -4.15
N ILE A 106 -0.71 -10.81 -5.14
CA ILE A 106 -1.54 -10.73 -6.37
C ILE A 106 -0.68 -10.91 -7.62
N SER A 107 -1.29 -11.13 -8.77
CA SER A 107 -0.53 -11.16 -10.03
C SER A 107 -0.05 -9.77 -10.44
N ARG A 108 1.11 -9.68 -11.09
CA ARG A 108 1.63 -8.43 -11.67
C ARG A 108 0.60 -7.76 -12.60
N SER A 109 -0.13 -8.55 -13.39
CA SER A 109 -1.16 -8.03 -14.29
C SER A 109 -2.35 -7.43 -13.53
N ALA A 110 -2.75 -8.01 -12.39
CA ALA A 110 -3.79 -7.46 -11.54
C ALA A 110 -3.35 -6.12 -10.95
N LEU A 111 -2.13 -6.05 -10.40
CA LEU A 111 -1.55 -4.81 -9.87
C LEU A 111 -1.47 -3.72 -10.95
N ALA A 112 -0.92 -4.04 -12.12
CA ALA A 112 -0.82 -3.10 -13.23
C ALA A 112 -2.20 -2.57 -13.66
N ASN A 113 -3.22 -3.42 -13.71
CA ASN A 113 -4.59 -3.01 -14.04
C ASN A 113 -5.18 -2.09 -12.97
N THR A 114 -4.94 -2.36 -11.69
CA THR A 114 -5.40 -1.49 -10.60
C THR A 114 -4.70 -0.12 -10.67
N VAL A 115 -3.38 -0.07 -10.82
CA VAL A 115 -2.63 1.21 -10.94
C VAL A 115 -3.10 2.01 -12.16
N ARG A 116 -3.41 1.36 -13.27
CA ARG A 116 -3.92 2.04 -14.48
C ARG A 116 -5.25 2.74 -14.27
N LEU A 117 -6.04 2.40 -13.24
CA LEU A 117 -7.29 3.12 -12.93
C LEU A 117 -7.06 4.61 -12.67
N LEU A 118 -5.85 5.01 -12.25
CA LEU A 118 -5.47 6.40 -12.05
C LEU A 118 -5.38 7.22 -13.37
N ASN A 119 -5.46 6.56 -14.52
CA ASN A 119 -5.53 7.21 -15.84
C ASN A 119 -6.96 7.48 -16.31
N LEU A 120 -7.97 7.12 -15.52
CA LEU A 120 -9.37 7.46 -15.80
C LEU A 120 -9.62 8.96 -15.64
N ASP A 121 -10.66 9.47 -16.33
CA ASP A 121 -11.12 10.83 -16.11
C ASP A 121 -11.41 11.08 -14.62
N PRO A 122 -11.00 12.24 -14.05
CA PRO A 122 -11.20 12.55 -12.64
C PRO A 122 -12.66 12.46 -12.19
N ARG A 123 -13.63 12.74 -13.08
CA ARG A 123 -15.07 12.60 -12.80
C ARG A 123 -15.45 11.14 -12.57
N ILE A 124 -14.86 10.21 -13.32
CA ILE A 124 -15.08 8.76 -13.18
C ILE A 124 -14.40 8.23 -11.92
N MET A 125 -13.18 8.69 -11.64
CA MET A 125 -12.50 8.33 -10.38
C MET A 125 -13.33 8.73 -9.17
N LYS A 126 -13.93 9.94 -9.18
CA LYS A 126 -14.82 10.38 -8.11
C LYS A 126 -16.05 9.48 -7.95
N LEU A 127 -16.68 9.06 -9.05
CA LEU A 127 -17.82 8.12 -9.00
C LEU A 127 -17.40 6.75 -8.41
N ALA A 128 -16.18 6.28 -8.69
CA ALA A 128 -15.64 5.06 -8.10
C ALA A 128 -15.31 5.23 -6.61
N GLU A 129 -14.78 6.38 -6.20
CA GLU A 129 -14.56 6.74 -4.79
C GLU A 129 -15.87 6.80 -3.98
N GLU A 130 -16.94 7.26 -4.61
CA GLU A 130 -18.29 7.28 -4.03
C GLU A 130 -18.97 5.89 -4.01
N GLY A 131 -18.29 4.84 -4.46
CA GLY A 131 -18.83 3.48 -4.50
C GLY A 131 -19.88 3.23 -5.59
N LYS A 132 -20.09 4.18 -6.50
CA LYS A 132 -21.07 4.07 -7.60
C LYS A 132 -20.57 3.18 -8.74
N LEU A 133 -19.25 2.96 -8.83
CA LEU A 133 -18.62 2.13 -9.84
C LEU A 133 -17.72 1.10 -9.18
N LEU A 134 -17.86 -0.17 -9.57
CA LEU A 134 -16.98 -1.25 -9.16
C LEU A 134 -15.68 -1.24 -9.97
N GLU A 135 -14.63 -1.91 -9.47
CA GLU A 135 -13.33 -2.03 -10.16
C GLU A 135 -13.47 -2.59 -11.58
N CYS A 136 -14.34 -3.58 -11.78
CA CYS A 136 -14.60 -4.18 -13.10
C CYS A 136 -15.20 -3.16 -14.08
N HIS A 137 -16.09 -2.26 -13.62
CA HIS A 137 -16.63 -1.17 -14.43
C HIS A 137 -15.53 -0.18 -14.83
N CYS A 138 -14.72 0.25 -13.88
CA CYS A 138 -13.59 1.15 -14.13
C CYS A 138 -12.62 0.56 -15.17
N ARG A 139 -12.32 -0.73 -15.08
CA ARG A 139 -11.45 -1.44 -16.01
C ARG A 139 -12.01 -1.49 -17.42
N SER A 140 -13.31 -1.75 -17.58
CA SER A 140 -13.97 -1.75 -18.89
C SER A 140 -14.02 -0.36 -19.50
N LEU A 141 -14.21 0.69 -18.68
CA LEU A 141 -14.20 2.07 -19.12
C LEU A 141 -12.85 2.52 -19.68
N MET A 142 -11.73 2.01 -19.16
CA MET A 142 -10.38 2.31 -19.70
C MET A 142 -10.18 1.89 -21.16
N ALA A 143 -11.05 1.03 -21.71
CA ALA A 143 -10.99 0.64 -23.11
C ALA A 143 -11.56 1.70 -24.07
N ILE A 144 -12.12 2.78 -23.55
CA ILE A 144 -12.71 3.89 -24.28
C ILE A 144 -11.72 5.06 -24.31
N ASP A 145 -11.14 5.36 -25.48
CA ASP A 145 -10.11 6.41 -25.63
C ASP A 145 -10.67 7.84 -25.48
N ASP A 146 -11.92 8.05 -25.89
CA ASP A 146 -12.59 9.36 -25.88
C ASP A 146 -13.16 9.64 -24.48
N VAL A 147 -12.63 10.65 -23.83
CA VAL A 147 -12.94 11.03 -22.43
C VAL A 147 -14.44 11.32 -22.22
N GLU A 148 -15.08 12.02 -23.15
CA GLU A 148 -16.51 12.32 -23.02
C GLU A 148 -17.39 11.08 -23.24
N LYS A 149 -16.98 10.18 -24.14
CA LYS A 149 -17.68 8.91 -24.32
C LYS A 149 -17.46 8.00 -23.12
N GLN A 150 -16.26 8.01 -22.54
CA GLN A 150 -15.91 7.28 -21.33
C GLN A 150 -16.80 7.72 -20.16
N TYR A 151 -16.94 9.04 -19.94
CA TYR A 151 -17.79 9.58 -18.89
C TYR A 151 -19.28 9.29 -19.11
N LYS A 152 -19.79 9.46 -20.35
CA LYS A 152 -21.17 9.08 -20.69
C LYS A 152 -21.45 7.59 -20.47
N ALA A 153 -20.48 6.73 -20.77
CA ALA A 153 -20.59 5.30 -20.49
C ALA A 153 -20.66 5.03 -18.98
N ALA A 154 -19.85 5.72 -18.17
CA ALA A 154 -19.88 5.62 -16.72
C ALA A 154 -21.26 5.99 -16.14
N LEU A 155 -21.87 7.08 -16.60
CA LEU A 155 -23.21 7.49 -16.17
C LEU A 155 -24.26 6.45 -16.54
N ARG A 156 -24.21 5.86 -17.73
CA ARG A 156 -25.13 4.80 -18.15
C ARG A 156 -25.04 3.55 -17.29
N ILE A 157 -23.83 3.19 -16.83
CA ILE A 157 -23.66 2.07 -15.90
C ILE A 157 -24.42 2.33 -14.61
N ILE A 158 -24.34 3.56 -14.10
CA ILE A 158 -24.99 3.95 -12.84
C ILE A 158 -26.52 4.00 -13.01
N GLU A 159 -27.01 4.53 -14.13
CA GLU A 159 -28.44 4.71 -14.38
C GLU A 159 -29.16 3.40 -14.72
N ASN A 160 -28.55 2.56 -15.53
CA ASN A 160 -29.20 1.37 -16.08
C ASN A 160 -28.78 0.05 -15.39
N GLY A 161 -27.77 0.06 -14.52
CA GLY A 161 -27.17 -1.13 -13.97
C GLY A 161 -26.50 -2.00 -15.06
N ASP A 162 -25.98 -1.37 -16.15
CA ASP A 162 -25.33 -2.09 -17.25
C ASP A 162 -24.22 -3.01 -16.72
N THR A 163 -24.22 -4.26 -17.16
CA THR A 163 -23.17 -5.22 -16.77
C THR A 163 -21.87 -4.95 -17.53
N VAL A 164 -20.75 -5.41 -16.99
CA VAL A 164 -19.43 -5.35 -17.65
C VAL A 164 -19.48 -5.92 -19.07
N ARG A 165 -20.21 -7.02 -19.28
CA ARG A 165 -20.40 -7.66 -20.60
C ARG A 165 -21.09 -6.75 -21.60
N ASP A 166 -22.05 -5.96 -21.17
CA ASP A 166 -22.78 -5.02 -22.05
C ASP A 166 -21.85 -3.90 -22.53
N ILE A 167 -20.96 -3.44 -21.64
CA ILE A 167 -19.97 -2.41 -21.97
C ILE A 167 -18.92 -2.97 -22.92
N GLU A 168 -18.36 -4.13 -22.63
CA GLU A 168 -17.35 -4.79 -23.47
C GLU A 168 -17.89 -5.05 -24.88
N ARG A 169 -19.16 -5.50 -24.99
CA ARG A 169 -19.83 -5.69 -26.28
C ARG A 169 -20.00 -4.36 -27.03
N LYS A 170 -20.39 -3.30 -26.36
CA LYS A 170 -20.54 -1.96 -26.97
C LYS A 170 -19.19 -1.41 -27.43
N VAL A 171 -18.11 -1.57 -26.64
CA VAL A 171 -16.75 -1.17 -26.98
C VAL A 171 -16.23 -1.94 -28.19
N LYS A 172 -16.41 -3.29 -28.20
CA LYS A 172 -16.00 -4.15 -29.30
C LYS A 172 -16.68 -3.76 -30.61
N ASN A 173 -17.99 -3.57 -30.59
CA ASN A 173 -18.78 -3.13 -31.76
C ASN A 173 -18.30 -1.77 -32.30
N THR A 174 -17.91 -0.85 -31.41
CA THR A 174 -17.40 0.47 -31.80
C THR A 174 -16.00 0.37 -32.44
N ARG A 175 -15.13 -0.51 -31.96
CA ARG A 175 -13.81 -0.76 -32.55
C ARG A 175 -13.91 -1.44 -33.93
N GLU A 176 -14.79 -2.42 -34.06
CA GLU A 176 -15.04 -3.10 -35.35
C GLU A 176 -15.64 -2.15 -36.38
N ALA A 177 -16.53 -1.24 -35.97
CA ALA A 177 -17.11 -0.22 -36.85
C ALA A 177 -16.05 0.81 -37.31
N ARG A 178 -15.07 1.18 -36.46
CA ARG A 178 -13.92 2.03 -36.84
C ARG A 178 -13.00 1.32 -37.82
N SER A 179 -12.57 0.09 -37.53
CA SER A 179 -11.70 -0.70 -38.41
C SER A 179 -12.31 -0.90 -39.82
N LYS A 180 -13.62 -1.12 -39.91
CA LYS A 180 -14.34 -1.21 -41.17
C LYS A 180 -14.39 0.12 -41.93
N LYS A 181 -14.36 1.26 -41.23
CA LYS A 181 -14.38 2.59 -41.82
C LYS A 181 -13.00 2.96 -42.36
N ASP A 182 -11.92 2.64 -41.66
CA ASP A 182 -10.54 2.90 -42.05
C ASP A 182 -10.16 2.04 -43.28
N ASN A 183 -10.51 0.75 -43.27
CA ASN A 183 -10.28 -0.13 -44.45
C ASN A 183 -11.07 0.31 -45.74
N LYS A 184 -12.17 1.07 -45.54
CA LYS A 184 -12.96 1.57 -46.69
C LYS A 184 -12.30 2.79 -47.36
N TYR A 185 -11.45 3.52 -46.62
CA TYR A 185 -10.69 4.65 -47.17
C TYR A 185 -9.37 4.23 -47.80
N GLU A 186 -8.71 3.16 -47.34
CA GLU A 186 -7.51 2.59 -47.95
C GLU A 186 -7.78 1.86 -49.27
N ALA A 187 -9.02 1.43 -49.54
CA ALA A 187 -9.39 0.77 -50.80
C ALA A 187 -9.75 1.74 -51.94
N ILE A 188 -9.56 3.05 -51.77
CA ILE A 188 -9.93 4.09 -52.76
C ILE A 188 -8.68 4.80 -53.34
N TYR A 189 -7.45 4.35 -52.98
CA TYR A 189 -6.19 4.84 -53.56
C TYR A 189 -5.41 3.70 -54.27
#